data_4de69bab16669aec636a745a1cb3c0e0
#
_entry.id   4de69bab16669aec636a745a1cb3c0e0
#
_cell.length_a   1.000
_cell.length_b   1.000
_cell.length_c   1.000
_cell.angle_alpha   90.00
_cell.angle_beta   90.00
_cell.angle_gamma   90.00
#
_symmetry.space_group_name_H-M   'P 1'
#
loop_
_entity.id
_entity.type
_entity.pdbx_description
1 polymer ?
#
loop_
_entity_poly.entity_id
_entity_poly.type
_entity_poly.pdbx_seq_one_letter_code
_entity_poly.pdbx_strand_id
1 'polypeptide(L)'
;MSMRKTLFSIATALLCFTGCTSVPKTCEQPYEPIQIAVPERPAGQQDAVGLTAPKIDTVRVGFIGVGMRGISAVERWTHIPGVQIKALCDLRPELVEKAQKTLVSSGMPEAATYSGAEDAWKQLCNRDDIDLVYVVTDWKHHAEMGVYAMEHGKHVAIEVPAAMTLNEIWALINTSEKTRKHCMQLENCVYDFFELATLNMAQQGLFGEILHVEGAYIHNLEEFWPYYWNNWRLDYNRAFRGDIYATHGMGPACQLLDIHRGDRMKTLVAMDTKAVTGPKLVKQYQKESAPDFQNGDHTMTFIRTEKGKTIHIQHDVMNPRPYSRMYQLTGTNGYANKYPIEEYCFRPDQIRTVDMPDHENLNMHTAVSNTVKESLMRKYKHPIHQELDEAAK
;
A
#
# COMPACT_ATOMS: atom_id res chain seq x y z
N MET A 1 -33.16 -82.33 -20.08
CA MET A 1 -33.04 -81.07 -20.80
C MET A 1 -31.97 -80.23 -20.14
N SER A 2 -30.85 -80.09 -20.87
CA SER A 2 -29.55 -79.65 -20.36
C SER A 2 -29.47 -78.12 -20.24
N MET A 3 -29.14 -77.64 -19.08
CA MET A 3 -28.73 -76.20 -18.84
C MET A 3 -27.21 -76.11 -19.07
N ARG A 4 -26.81 -75.41 -20.15
CA ARG A 4 -25.40 -75.05 -20.37
C ARG A 4 -25.08 -73.81 -19.56
N LYS A 5 -24.15 -73.92 -18.60
CA LYS A 5 -23.52 -72.81 -17.88
C LYS A 5 -22.41 -72.26 -18.79
N THR A 6 -22.51 -70.97 -19.12
CA THR A 6 -21.46 -70.24 -19.84
C THR A 6 -20.59 -69.59 -18.79
N LEU A 7 -19.34 -70.01 -18.62
CA LEU A 7 -18.33 -69.31 -17.83
C LEU A 7 -17.79 -68.11 -18.64
N PHE A 8 -17.90 -66.92 -18.09
CA PHE A 8 -17.15 -65.76 -18.57
C PHE A 8 -15.81 -65.76 -17.83
N SER A 9 -14.72 -66.03 -18.55
CA SER A 9 -13.38 -65.71 -18.04
C SER A 9 -13.06 -64.25 -18.23
N ILE A 10 -12.90 -63.54 -17.13
CA ILE A 10 -12.35 -62.19 -17.14
C ILE A 10 -10.82 -62.34 -17.12
N ALA A 11 -10.21 -62.07 -18.26
CA ALA A 11 -8.75 -61.91 -18.34
C ALA A 11 -8.36 -60.57 -17.89
N THR A 12 -7.80 -60.48 -16.70
CA THR A 12 -7.20 -59.22 -16.17
C THR A 12 -5.85 -59.01 -16.86
N ALA A 13 -5.82 -58.15 -17.87
CA ALA A 13 -4.57 -57.74 -18.49
C ALA A 13 -3.86 -56.75 -17.55
N LEU A 14 -2.83 -57.22 -16.85
CA LEU A 14 -1.88 -56.42 -16.11
C LEU A 14 -0.95 -55.74 -17.12
N LEU A 15 -1.26 -54.51 -17.53
CA LEU A 15 -0.36 -53.67 -18.30
C LEU A 15 0.71 -53.13 -17.36
N CYS A 16 1.86 -53.78 -17.31
CA CYS A 16 3.08 -53.24 -16.75
C CYS A 16 3.54 -52.07 -17.63
N PHE A 17 3.24 -50.84 -17.23
CA PHE A 17 3.92 -49.68 -17.76
C PHE A 17 5.34 -49.61 -17.20
N THR A 18 6.28 -50.29 -17.82
CA THR A 18 7.70 -50.00 -17.65
C THR A 18 8.09 -48.87 -18.62
N GLY A 19 7.54 -47.71 -18.37
CA GLY A 19 8.01 -46.49 -18.97
C GLY A 19 9.03 -45.85 -18.03
N CYS A 20 10.27 -46.31 -18.04
CA CYS A 20 11.39 -45.49 -17.58
C CYS A 20 11.55 -44.32 -18.55
N THR A 21 10.70 -43.32 -18.44
CA THR A 21 11.05 -41.98 -18.86
C THR A 21 12.06 -41.47 -17.84
N SER A 22 13.33 -41.48 -18.20
CA SER A 22 14.34 -40.69 -17.53
C SER A 22 13.83 -39.24 -17.58
N VAL A 23 13.21 -38.78 -16.48
CA VAL A 23 13.01 -37.36 -16.24
C VAL A 23 14.40 -36.76 -16.42
N PRO A 24 14.60 -35.81 -17.35
CA PRO A 24 15.87 -35.10 -17.39
C PRO A 24 16.11 -34.62 -15.98
N LYS A 25 17.22 -35.01 -15.38
CA LYS A 25 17.72 -34.30 -14.20
C LYS A 25 18.02 -32.91 -14.71
N THR A 26 17.01 -32.01 -14.70
CA THR A 26 17.25 -30.60 -14.68
C THR A 26 18.16 -30.44 -13.49
N CYS A 27 19.38 -30.05 -13.78
CA CYS A 27 20.31 -29.62 -12.75
C CYS A 27 19.65 -28.41 -12.11
N GLU A 28 18.79 -28.64 -11.10
CA GLU A 28 18.29 -27.58 -10.26
C GLU A 28 19.53 -27.04 -9.57
N GLN A 29 20.04 -25.93 -10.08
CA GLN A 29 20.96 -25.15 -9.30
C GLN A 29 20.25 -24.82 -8.00
N PRO A 30 20.86 -25.12 -6.85
CA PRO A 30 20.21 -24.81 -5.58
C PRO A 30 19.83 -23.33 -5.61
N TYR A 31 18.55 -23.03 -5.35
CA TYR A 31 18.07 -21.66 -5.27
C TYR A 31 18.81 -20.97 -4.14
N GLU A 32 19.66 -20.03 -4.50
CA GLU A 32 20.34 -19.17 -3.50
C GLU A 32 19.49 -17.92 -3.28
N PRO A 33 19.05 -17.67 -2.04
CA PRO A 33 18.31 -16.47 -1.72
C PRO A 33 19.12 -15.21 -2.06
N ILE A 34 18.47 -14.24 -2.70
CA ILE A 34 19.05 -12.91 -2.89
C ILE A 34 19.23 -12.27 -1.51
N GLN A 35 20.47 -11.90 -1.18
CA GLN A 35 20.78 -11.18 0.05
C GLN A 35 20.78 -9.68 -0.23
N ILE A 36 19.96 -8.95 0.52
CA ILE A 36 19.90 -7.48 0.42
C ILE A 36 20.73 -6.91 1.57
N ALA A 37 21.82 -6.22 1.22
CA ALA A 37 22.65 -5.57 2.21
C ALA A 37 21.90 -4.38 2.84
N VAL A 38 21.90 -4.34 4.16
CA VAL A 38 21.44 -3.18 4.92
C VAL A 38 22.66 -2.29 5.16
N PRO A 39 22.68 -1.04 4.68
CA PRO A 39 23.82 -0.16 4.92
C PRO A 39 23.99 0.12 6.42
N GLU A 40 25.22 0.24 6.84
CA GLU A 40 25.51 0.65 8.21
C GLU A 40 25.05 2.10 8.44
N ARG A 41 24.41 2.33 9.59
CA ARG A 41 24.02 3.69 9.97
C ARG A 41 25.27 4.49 10.32
N PRO A 42 25.47 5.68 9.76
CA PRO A 42 26.60 6.54 10.12
C PRO A 42 26.69 6.80 11.63
N ALA A 43 27.91 6.88 12.15
CA ALA A 43 28.13 7.12 13.57
C ALA A 43 27.46 8.44 14.03
N GLY A 44 26.68 8.36 15.11
CA GLY A 44 25.94 9.50 15.65
C GLY A 44 24.59 9.80 14.96
N GLN A 45 24.24 9.11 13.89
CA GLN A 45 22.93 9.24 13.26
C GLN A 45 21.89 8.50 14.10
N GLN A 46 20.82 9.20 14.49
CA GLN A 46 19.77 8.66 15.32
C GLN A 46 18.61 8.16 14.46
N ASP A 47 17.99 7.05 14.86
CA ASP A 47 16.79 6.51 14.28
C ASP A 47 15.66 7.57 14.21
N ALA A 48 14.88 7.55 13.13
CA ALA A 48 13.71 8.39 12.98
C ALA A 48 12.45 7.80 13.62
N VAL A 49 12.49 6.55 14.11
CA VAL A 49 11.36 5.96 14.86
C VAL A 49 11.14 6.75 16.15
N GLY A 50 9.91 7.26 16.30
CA GLY A 50 9.57 8.14 17.43
C GLY A 50 10.11 9.56 17.32
N LEU A 51 10.59 9.98 16.14
CA LEU A 51 10.96 11.36 15.87
C LEU A 51 9.80 12.31 16.20
N THR A 52 10.07 13.32 17.01
CA THR A 52 9.14 14.40 17.32
C THR A 52 9.69 15.73 16.80
N ALA A 53 8.79 16.65 16.52
CA ALA A 53 9.13 18.04 16.17
C ALA A 53 8.35 19.01 17.06
N PRO A 54 8.84 20.24 17.26
CA PRO A 54 8.06 21.29 17.93
C PRO A 54 6.70 21.49 17.24
N LYS A 55 5.67 21.75 18.03
CA LYS A 55 4.33 22.06 17.51
C LYS A 55 4.40 23.31 16.63
N ILE A 56 3.77 23.25 15.47
CA ILE A 56 3.57 24.36 14.54
C ILE A 56 2.07 24.66 14.51
N ASP A 57 1.67 25.85 14.96
CA ASP A 57 0.25 26.22 15.05
C ASP A 57 -0.40 26.39 13.67
N THR A 58 0.36 26.91 12.70
CA THR A 58 -0.07 26.97 11.29
C THR A 58 1.02 26.40 10.41
N VAL A 59 0.78 25.19 9.87
CA VAL A 59 1.70 24.51 8.96
C VAL A 59 1.63 25.16 7.59
N ARG A 60 2.74 25.73 7.13
CA ARG A 60 2.87 26.38 5.82
C ARG A 60 3.34 25.36 4.80
N VAL A 61 2.53 25.09 3.77
CA VAL A 61 2.71 23.97 2.85
C VAL A 61 3.04 24.45 1.45
N GLY A 62 4.03 23.79 0.84
CA GLY A 62 4.32 23.87 -0.59
C GLY A 62 3.94 22.57 -1.30
N PHE A 63 3.21 22.65 -2.40
CA PHE A 63 2.82 21.50 -3.24
C PHE A 63 3.73 21.38 -4.44
N ILE A 64 4.33 20.20 -4.65
CA ILE A 64 5.09 19.85 -5.87
C ILE A 64 4.33 18.77 -6.62
N GLY A 65 3.80 19.12 -7.79
CA GLY A 65 2.85 18.33 -8.56
C GLY A 65 1.40 18.69 -8.23
N VAL A 66 0.71 19.35 -9.15
CA VAL A 66 -0.71 19.71 -9.00
C VAL A 66 -1.54 19.15 -10.17
N GLY A 67 -1.10 18.00 -10.69
CA GLY A 67 -1.82 17.24 -11.70
C GLY A 67 -3.04 16.49 -11.14
N MET A 68 -3.32 15.32 -11.70
CA MET A 68 -4.53 14.54 -11.41
C MET A 68 -4.78 14.32 -9.92
N ARG A 69 -3.80 13.82 -9.18
CA ARG A 69 -3.89 13.59 -7.73
C ARG A 69 -3.72 14.89 -6.95
N GLY A 70 -2.77 15.74 -7.40
CA GLY A 70 -2.38 16.95 -6.68
C GLY A 70 -3.48 17.99 -6.61
N ILE A 71 -4.26 18.22 -7.68
CA ILE A 71 -5.35 19.18 -7.67
C ILE A 71 -6.42 18.83 -6.62
N SER A 72 -6.79 17.55 -6.51
CA SER A 72 -7.75 17.11 -5.50
C SER A 72 -7.15 17.14 -4.08
N ALA A 73 -5.82 17.03 -3.94
CA ALA A 73 -5.15 17.23 -2.66
C ALA A 73 -5.17 18.70 -2.26
N VAL A 74 -4.88 19.65 -3.16
CA VAL A 74 -4.98 21.09 -2.89
C VAL A 74 -6.37 21.41 -2.32
N GLU A 75 -7.45 20.96 -2.98
CA GLU A 75 -8.82 21.15 -2.50
C GLU A 75 -9.03 20.59 -1.09
N ARG A 76 -8.68 19.32 -0.85
CA ARG A 76 -8.86 18.70 0.47
C ARG A 76 -8.09 19.41 1.59
N TRP A 77 -6.88 19.88 1.30
CA TRP A 77 -6.03 20.52 2.32
C TRP A 77 -6.52 21.91 2.73
N THR A 78 -7.37 22.54 1.92
CA THR A 78 -8.03 23.81 2.33
C THR A 78 -9.01 23.61 3.50
N HIS A 79 -9.46 22.38 3.74
CA HIS A 79 -10.38 22.03 4.83
C HIS A 79 -9.65 21.55 6.11
N ILE A 80 -8.31 21.50 6.12
CA ILE A 80 -7.56 21.09 7.29
C ILE A 80 -7.27 22.31 8.17
N PRO A 81 -7.78 22.37 9.43
CA PRO A 81 -7.49 23.47 10.33
C PRO A 81 -5.98 23.60 10.58
N GLY A 82 -5.48 24.82 10.65
CA GLY A 82 -4.06 25.08 10.90
C GLY A 82 -3.14 24.79 9.70
N VAL A 83 -3.67 24.71 8.48
CA VAL A 83 -2.90 24.60 7.24
C VAL A 83 -2.99 25.88 6.42
N GLN A 84 -1.87 26.32 5.88
CA GLN A 84 -1.79 27.41 4.89
C GLN A 84 -0.97 26.97 3.68
N ILE A 85 -1.57 26.93 2.50
CA ILE A 85 -0.87 26.63 1.26
C ILE A 85 -0.14 27.89 0.78
N LYS A 86 1.21 27.84 0.76
CA LYS A 86 2.09 29.00 0.46
C LYS A 86 2.64 28.98 -0.95
N ALA A 87 2.75 27.77 -1.56
CA ALA A 87 3.34 27.64 -2.88
C ALA A 87 2.76 26.44 -3.64
N LEU A 88 2.61 26.60 -4.94
CA LEU A 88 2.17 25.58 -5.88
C LEU A 88 3.22 25.44 -6.99
N CYS A 89 3.61 24.21 -7.30
CA CYS A 89 4.57 23.91 -8.36
C CYS A 89 4.09 22.75 -9.23
N ASP A 90 4.20 22.89 -10.55
CA ASP A 90 4.07 21.83 -11.55
C ASP A 90 4.89 22.21 -12.76
N LEU A 91 5.38 21.23 -13.52
CA LEU A 91 6.07 21.46 -14.78
C LEU A 91 5.18 22.18 -15.79
N ARG A 92 3.88 21.95 -15.73
CA ARG A 92 2.86 22.48 -16.64
C ARG A 92 2.15 23.71 -16.04
N PRO A 93 2.36 24.91 -16.59
CA PRO A 93 1.80 26.15 -16.05
C PRO A 93 0.27 26.15 -15.90
N GLU A 94 -0.44 25.53 -16.87
CA GLU A 94 -1.91 25.45 -16.85
C GLU A 94 -2.47 24.68 -15.66
N LEU A 95 -1.71 23.72 -15.11
CA LEU A 95 -2.12 22.99 -13.90
C LEU A 95 -1.92 23.85 -12.65
N VAL A 96 -0.85 24.62 -12.61
CA VAL A 96 -0.61 25.59 -11.51
C VAL A 96 -1.70 26.64 -11.48
N GLU A 97 -2.08 27.20 -12.63
CA GLU A 97 -3.21 28.14 -12.72
C GLU A 97 -4.53 27.53 -12.26
N LYS A 98 -4.81 26.28 -12.64
CA LYS A 98 -6.00 25.56 -12.20
C LYS A 98 -5.98 25.35 -10.68
N ALA A 99 -4.86 24.94 -10.11
CA ALA A 99 -4.70 24.74 -8.67
C ALA A 99 -4.86 26.07 -7.89
N GLN A 100 -4.31 27.15 -8.43
CA GLN A 100 -4.47 28.48 -7.85
C GLN A 100 -5.96 28.92 -7.83
N LYS A 101 -6.69 28.69 -8.92
CA LYS A 101 -8.14 28.97 -8.96
C LYS A 101 -8.90 28.16 -7.93
N THR A 102 -8.57 26.86 -7.77
CA THR A 102 -9.17 26.00 -6.74
C THR A 102 -8.90 26.54 -5.34
N LEU A 103 -7.66 26.93 -5.07
CA LEU A 103 -7.25 27.50 -3.77
C LEU A 103 -8.05 28.76 -3.43
N VAL A 104 -8.10 29.72 -4.36
CA VAL A 104 -8.81 30.99 -4.18
C VAL A 104 -10.33 30.79 -4.05
N SER A 105 -10.91 29.90 -4.86
CA SER A 105 -12.35 29.61 -4.77
C SER A 105 -12.75 28.92 -3.48
N SER A 106 -11.80 28.29 -2.78
CA SER A 106 -11.97 27.73 -1.44
C SER A 106 -11.75 28.77 -0.31
N GLY A 107 -11.61 30.05 -0.66
CA GLY A 107 -11.44 31.13 0.32
C GLY A 107 -10.03 31.28 0.89
N MET A 108 -9.05 30.58 0.33
CA MET A 108 -7.65 30.68 0.76
C MET A 108 -6.93 31.81 0.02
N PRO A 109 -5.89 32.43 0.63
CA PRO A 109 -5.03 33.40 -0.04
C PRO A 109 -4.32 32.78 -1.24
N GLU A 110 -3.97 33.61 -2.21
CA GLU A 110 -3.11 33.20 -3.33
C GLU A 110 -1.76 32.67 -2.82
N ALA A 111 -1.31 31.59 -3.48
CA ALA A 111 0.00 31.00 -3.24
C ALA A 111 1.02 31.47 -4.29
N ALA A 112 2.30 31.48 -3.95
CA ALA A 112 3.35 31.66 -4.93
C ALA A 112 3.34 30.48 -5.95
N THR A 113 3.63 30.76 -7.21
CA THR A 113 3.58 29.78 -8.29
C THR A 113 4.93 29.55 -8.94
N TYR A 114 5.24 28.30 -9.25
CA TYR A 114 6.47 27.87 -9.89
C TYR A 114 6.12 26.89 -11.02
N SER A 115 6.61 27.15 -12.25
CA SER A 115 6.29 26.27 -13.38
C SER A 115 7.25 26.43 -14.56
N GLY A 116 7.14 25.55 -15.54
CA GLY A 116 7.80 25.66 -16.85
C GLY A 116 9.28 25.26 -16.89
N ALA A 117 9.91 24.99 -15.76
CA ALA A 117 11.26 24.45 -15.68
C ALA A 117 11.30 23.18 -14.84
N GLU A 118 12.12 22.20 -15.24
CA GLU A 118 12.23 20.90 -14.56
C GLU A 118 12.70 21.03 -13.11
N ASP A 119 13.44 22.08 -12.79
CA ASP A 119 13.98 22.34 -11.44
C ASP A 119 13.24 23.48 -10.69
N ALA A 120 12.12 23.99 -11.22
CA ALA A 120 11.33 25.05 -10.58
C ALA A 120 10.92 24.71 -9.13
N TRP A 121 10.70 23.42 -8.83
CA TRP A 121 10.39 22.93 -7.49
C TRP A 121 11.49 23.21 -6.44
N LYS A 122 12.75 23.36 -6.87
CA LYS A 122 13.85 23.74 -5.97
C LYS A 122 13.66 25.14 -5.38
N GLN A 123 13.13 26.07 -6.19
CA GLN A 123 12.83 27.42 -5.71
C GLN A 123 11.75 27.39 -4.59
N LEU A 124 10.75 26.51 -4.73
CA LEU A 124 9.76 26.29 -3.68
C LEU A 124 10.41 25.74 -2.41
N CYS A 125 11.28 24.73 -2.51
CA CYS A 125 11.96 24.14 -1.34
C CYS A 125 12.90 25.14 -0.63
N ASN A 126 13.43 26.13 -1.32
CA ASN A 126 14.35 27.14 -0.78
C ASN A 126 13.62 28.29 -0.01
N ARG A 127 12.30 28.30 0.04
CA ARG A 127 11.54 29.35 0.74
C ARG A 127 11.59 29.16 2.24
N ASP A 128 11.80 30.24 2.99
CA ASP A 128 11.81 30.22 4.46
C ASP A 128 10.39 30.20 5.08
N ASP A 129 9.37 30.50 4.29
CA ASP A 129 7.97 30.51 4.71
C ASP A 129 7.21 29.22 4.38
N ILE A 130 7.94 28.10 4.22
CA ILE A 130 7.39 26.75 4.07
C ILE A 130 7.97 25.85 5.16
N ASP A 131 7.08 25.13 5.85
CA ASP A 131 7.40 24.15 6.88
C ASP A 131 7.36 22.72 6.35
N LEU A 132 6.42 22.44 5.43
CA LEU A 132 6.13 21.13 4.88
C LEU A 132 6.05 21.19 3.35
N VAL A 133 6.73 20.27 2.69
CA VAL A 133 6.59 20.06 1.25
C VAL A 133 5.77 18.80 1.00
N TYR A 134 4.71 18.92 0.21
CA TYR A 134 3.92 17.79 -0.26
C TYR A 134 4.31 17.44 -1.70
N VAL A 135 4.87 16.25 -1.87
CA VAL A 135 5.33 15.73 -3.18
C VAL A 135 4.29 14.77 -3.75
N VAL A 136 3.78 15.10 -4.95
CA VAL A 136 2.71 14.34 -5.60
C VAL A 136 2.88 14.33 -7.15
N THR A 137 4.11 14.14 -7.57
CA THR A 137 4.54 14.04 -8.96
C THR A 137 4.40 12.61 -9.52
N ASP A 138 5.15 12.25 -10.53
CA ASP A 138 5.36 10.86 -10.91
C ASP A 138 6.34 10.17 -9.94
N TRP A 139 6.33 8.85 -9.92
CA TRP A 139 7.09 8.07 -8.94
C TRP A 139 8.60 8.28 -9.02
N LYS A 140 9.12 8.56 -10.22
CA LYS A 140 10.56 8.74 -10.45
C LYS A 140 11.17 9.90 -9.66
N HIS A 141 10.39 10.94 -9.41
CA HIS A 141 10.89 12.16 -8.79
C HIS A 141 10.58 12.28 -7.29
N HIS A 142 9.78 11.37 -6.73
CA HIS A 142 9.34 11.43 -5.34
C HIS A 142 10.52 11.48 -4.37
N ALA A 143 11.47 10.56 -4.48
CA ALA A 143 12.58 10.46 -3.55
C ALA A 143 13.55 11.63 -3.66
N GLU A 144 13.92 12.06 -4.89
CA GLU A 144 14.80 13.20 -5.12
C GLU A 144 14.23 14.48 -4.49
N MET A 145 12.95 14.76 -4.76
CA MET A 145 12.28 15.95 -4.24
C MET A 145 12.14 15.90 -2.72
N GLY A 146 11.84 14.71 -2.16
CA GLY A 146 11.75 14.51 -0.72
C GLY A 146 13.10 14.73 0.00
N VAL A 147 14.17 14.17 -0.52
CA VAL A 147 15.54 14.34 0.00
C VAL A 147 15.93 15.82 -0.03
N TYR A 148 15.79 16.46 -1.19
CA TYR A 148 16.15 17.88 -1.35
C TYR A 148 15.37 18.76 -0.38
N ALA A 149 14.06 18.56 -0.25
CA ALA A 149 13.25 19.34 0.67
C ALA A 149 13.71 19.19 2.14
N MET A 150 14.03 17.98 2.59
CA MET A 150 14.54 17.74 3.94
C MET A 150 15.91 18.37 4.17
N GLU A 151 16.81 18.33 3.18
CA GLU A 151 18.11 19.01 3.24
C GLU A 151 17.99 20.53 3.31
N HIS A 152 16.87 21.09 2.82
CA HIS A 152 16.53 22.52 2.92
C HIS A 152 15.60 22.84 4.12
N GLY A 153 15.60 21.96 5.13
CA GLY A 153 14.95 22.19 6.41
C GLY A 153 13.44 21.97 6.45
N LYS A 154 12.84 21.35 5.43
CA LYS A 154 11.40 21.09 5.36
C LYS A 154 11.05 19.70 5.88
N HIS A 155 9.88 19.56 6.51
CA HIS A 155 9.23 18.26 6.62
C HIS A 155 8.67 17.85 5.27
N VAL A 156 8.48 16.55 5.05
CA VAL A 156 8.03 16.04 3.75
C VAL A 156 6.87 15.06 3.91
N ALA A 157 5.85 15.26 3.10
CA ALA A 157 4.78 14.31 2.85
C ALA A 157 4.84 13.88 1.39
N ILE A 158 4.96 12.58 1.12
CA ILE A 158 5.18 12.05 -0.22
C ILE A 158 4.05 11.08 -0.57
N GLU A 159 3.43 11.24 -1.74
CA GLU A 159 2.47 10.28 -2.26
C GLU A 159 3.11 8.92 -2.54
N VAL A 160 2.27 7.89 -2.59
CA VAL A 160 2.71 6.51 -2.75
C VAL A 160 3.04 6.17 -4.21
N PRO A 161 4.09 5.37 -4.42
CA PRO A 161 5.16 4.99 -3.49
C PRO A 161 6.18 6.12 -3.31
N ALA A 162 6.76 6.24 -2.12
CA ALA A 162 7.73 7.29 -1.84
C ALA A 162 9.07 7.11 -2.57
N ALA A 163 9.38 5.88 -2.97
CA ALA A 163 10.63 5.53 -3.66
C ALA A 163 10.42 4.30 -4.55
N MET A 164 11.24 4.14 -5.57
CA MET A 164 11.22 3.03 -6.54
C MET A 164 12.42 2.10 -6.45
N THR A 165 13.49 2.52 -5.78
CA THR A 165 14.74 1.76 -5.66
C THR A 165 15.21 1.69 -4.21
N LEU A 166 16.03 0.69 -3.89
CA LEU A 166 16.63 0.56 -2.55
C LEU A 166 17.50 1.78 -2.18
N ASN A 167 18.21 2.34 -3.15
CA ASN A 167 19.03 3.54 -2.91
C ASN A 167 18.17 4.74 -2.55
N GLU A 168 17.05 4.94 -3.22
CA GLU A 168 16.10 6.01 -2.91
C GLU A 168 15.45 5.82 -1.53
N ILE A 169 15.08 4.58 -1.17
CA ILE A 169 14.55 4.27 0.16
C ILE A 169 15.56 4.66 1.24
N TRP A 170 16.82 4.24 1.09
CA TRP A 170 17.87 4.58 2.03
C TRP A 170 18.21 6.07 2.03
N ALA A 171 18.15 6.75 0.88
CA ALA A 171 18.34 8.19 0.82
C ALA A 171 17.28 8.94 1.64
N LEU A 172 16.00 8.58 1.50
CA LEU A 172 14.92 9.17 2.29
C LEU A 172 15.10 8.93 3.80
N ILE A 173 15.38 7.69 4.20
CA ILE A 173 15.57 7.33 5.61
C ILE A 173 16.77 8.08 6.20
N ASN A 174 17.94 7.97 5.56
CA ASN A 174 19.16 8.60 6.04
C ASN A 174 19.05 10.13 6.11
N THR A 175 18.38 10.75 5.13
CA THR A 175 18.18 12.19 5.14
C THR A 175 17.22 12.62 6.26
N SER A 176 16.13 11.89 6.49
CA SER A 176 15.23 12.13 7.62
C SER A 176 15.97 12.02 8.97
N GLU A 177 16.76 10.96 9.15
CA GLU A 177 17.56 10.75 10.36
C GLU A 177 18.63 11.84 10.57
N LYS A 178 19.32 12.25 9.50
CA LYS A 178 20.36 13.28 9.53
C LYS A 178 19.80 14.68 9.79
N THR A 179 18.71 15.05 9.11
CA THR A 179 18.12 16.40 9.19
C THR A 179 17.12 16.55 10.32
N ARG A 180 16.69 15.43 10.94
CA ARG A 180 15.63 15.37 11.94
C ARG A 180 14.31 15.97 11.43
N LYS A 181 14.04 15.77 10.13
CA LYS A 181 12.77 16.17 9.50
C LYS A 181 11.89 14.94 9.29
N HIS A 182 10.60 15.10 9.54
CA HIS A 182 9.65 14.04 9.21
C HIS A 182 9.63 13.78 7.72
N CYS A 183 9.65 12.50 7.34
CA CYS A 183 9.43 12.03 5.99
C CYS A 183 8.30 11.00 6.05
N MET A 184 7.12 11.37 5.61
CA MET A 184 5.93 10.53 5.67
C MET A 184 5.46 10.13 4.29
N GLN A 185 5.41 8.82 4.02
CA GLN A 185 4.66 8.31 2.89
C GLN A 185 3.17 8.35 3.21
N LEU A 186 2.38 8.96 2.33
CA LEU A 186 0.95 9.16 2.54
C LEU A 186 0.13 7.93 2.10
N GLU A 187 0.31 6.83 2.83
CA GLU A 187 -0.46 5.63 2.63
C GLU A 187 -1.85 5.78 3.25
N ASN A 188 -2.85 6.03 2.41
CA ASN A 188 -4.19 6.39 2.88
C ASN A 188 -5.00 5.22 3.46
N CYS A 189 -4.74 3.97 3.04
CA CYS A 189 -5.51 2.81 3.49
C CYS A 189 -5.35 2.55 4.99
N VAL A 190 -4.22 2.92 5.60
CA VAL A 190 -4.00 2.78 7.04
C VAL A 190 -4.90 3.67 7.89
N TYR A 191 -5.51 4.71 7.31
CA TYR A 191 -6.36 5.69 8.01
C TYR A 191 -7.86 5.48 7.77
N ASP A 192 -8.26 4.43 7.04
CA ASP A 192 -9.67 4.12 6.86
C ASP A 192 -10.31 3.66 8.17
N PHE A 193 -11.62 3.84 8.31
CA PHE A 193 -12.36 3.54 9.54
C PHE A 193 -12.24 2.09 9.98
N PHE A 194 -12.36 1.16 9.05
CA PHE A 194 -12.28 -0.27 9.35
C PHE A 194 -10.87 -0.67 9.76
N GLU A 195 -9.84 -0.21 9.03
CA GLU A 195 -8.44 -0.49 9.33
C GLU A 195 -8.03 0.05 10.70
N LEU A 196 -8.35 1.31 11.00
CA LEU A 196 -8.00 1.90 12.29
C LEU A 196 -8.79 1.32 13.46
N ALA A 197 -10.08 1.02 13.29
CA ALA A 197 -10.85 0.33 14.34
C ALA A 197 -10.30 -1.07 14.60
N THR A 198 -9.99 -1.81 13.53
CA THR A 198 -9.37 -3.14 13.62
C THR A 198 -7.99 -3.09 14.28
N LEU A 199 -7.17 -2.11 13.92
CA LEU A 199 -5.86 -1.88 14.55
C LEU A 199 -6.01 -1.65 16.05
N ASN A 200 -6.94 -0.79 16.47
CA ASN A 200 -7.20 -0.52 17.89
C ASN A 200 -7.71 -1.78 18.64
N MET A 201 -8.59 -2.57 18.00
CA MET A 201 -9.01 -3.87 18.55
C MET A 201 -7.81 -4.83 18.70
N ALA A 202 -6.92 -4.86 17.72
CA ALA A 202 -5.72 -5.70 17.75
C ALA A 202 -4.77 -5.28 18.88
N GLN A 203 -4.52 -3.98 19.02
CA GLN A 203 -3.68 -3.42 20.10
C GLN A 203 -4.27 -3.67 21.49
N GLN A 204 -5.59 -3.80 21.61
CA GLN A 204 -6.27 -4.17 22.85
C GLN A 204 -6.43 -5.68 23.02
N GLY A 205 -5.85 -6.49 22.14
CA GLY A 205 -5.75 -7.94 22.28
C GLY A 205 -6.98 -8.75 21.87
N LEU A 206 -8.00 -8.15 21.23
CA LEU A 206 -9.22 -8.86 20.85
C LEU A 206 -8.95 -10.03 19.90
N PHE A 207 -7.99 -9.90 19.00
CA PHE A 207 -7.62 -10.96 18.05
C PHE A 207 -6.67 -12.02 18.64
N GLY A 208 -6.21 -11.84 19.89
CA GLY A 208 -5.13 -12.64 20.45
C GLY A 208 -3.80 -12.39 19.74
N GLU A 209 -2.99 -13.43 19.56
CA GLU A 209 -1.78 -13.33 18.74
C GLU A 209 -2.14 -13.32 17.27
N ILE A 210 -1.73 -12.26 16.54
CA ILE A 210 -1.93 -12.18 15.10
C ILE A 210 -0.90 -13.05 14.41
N LEU A 211 -1.36 -13.96 13.56
CA LEU A 211 -0.54 -14.97 12.90
C LEU A 211 -0.32 -14.66 11.42
N HIS A 212 -1.33 -14.09 10.76
CA HIS A 212 -1.36 -13.90 9.32
C HIS A 212 -2.14 -12.65 8.95
N VAL A 213 -1.63 -11.92 7.95
CA VAL A 213 -2.29 -10.75 7.36
C VAL A 213 -2.24 -10.85 5.85
N GLU A 214 -3.36 -10.49 5.19
CA GLU A 214 -3.44 -10.37 3.74
C GLU A 214 -3.75 -8.93 3.33
N GLY A 215 -3.11 -8.50 2.25
CA GLY A 215 -3.36 -7.20 1.65
C GLY A 215 -3.22 -7.25 0.14
N ALA A 216 -3.70 -6.24 -0.56
CA ALA A 216 -3.63 -6.21 -2.01
C ALA A 216 -3.66 -4.80 -2.61
N TYR A 217 -3.27 -4.71 -3.87
CA TYR A 217 -3.66 -3.68 -4.79
C TYR A 217 -4.31 -4.30 -6.04
N ILE A 218 -5.60 -4.57 -5.96
CA ILE A 218 -6.41 -5.08 -7.05
C ILE A 218 -7.28 -3.94 -7.55
N HIS A 219 -6.89 -3.33 -8.65
CA HIS A 219 -7.54 -2.13 -9.18
C HIS A 219 -7.29 -2.04 -10.68
N ASN A 220 -8.24 -2.49 -11.50
CA ASN A 220 -8.09 -2.32 -12.94
C ASN A 220 -7.92 -0.84 -13.27
N LEU A 221 -6.82 -0.49 -13.93
CA LEU A 221 -6.45 0.89 -14.28
C LEU A 221 -6.63 1.16 -15.78
N GLU A 222 -7.23 0.28 -16.54
CA GLU A 222 -7.32 0.41 -18.00
C GLU A 222 -7.93 1.76 -18.43
N GLU A 223 -9.00 2.19 -17.76
CA GLU A 223 -9.63 3.47 -18.05
C GLU A 223 -8.80 4.68 -17.63
N PHE A 224 -7.82 4.49 -16.74
CA PHE A 224 -7.00 5.56 -16.19
C PHE A 224 -5.68 5.78 -16.94
N TRP A 225 -5.18 4.81 -17.71
CA TRP A 225 -3.90 4.94 -18.41
C TRP A 225 -3.78 6.20 -19.25
N PRO A 226 -4.81 6.62 -20.03
CA PRO A 226 -4.70 7.83 -20.85
C PRO A 226 -4.56 9.14 -20.07
N TYR A 227 -4.93 9.15 -18.78
CA TYR A 227 -4.87 10.34 -17.94
C TYR A 227 -3.51 10.54 -17.27
N TYR A 228 -2.66 9.51 -17.22
CA TYR A 228 -1.28 9.67 -16.75
C TYR A 228 -0.46 10.33 -17.86
N TRP A 229 0.04 11.51 -17.57
CA TRP A 229 0.81 12.29 -18.52
C TRP A 229 1.97 11.48 -19.12
N ASN A 230 2.08 11.45 -20.46
CA ASN A 230 3.04 10.63 -21.20
C ASN A 230 2.99 9.13 -20.83
N ASN A 231 1.86 8.63 -20.37
CA ASN A 231 1.66 7.23 -19.95
C ASN A 231 2.69 6.70 -18.93
N TRP A 232 3.33 7.58 -18.15
CA TRP A 232 4.45 7.21 -17.27
C TRP A 232 4.17 5.99 -16.38
N ARG A 233 2.93 5.81 -15.93
CA ARG A 233 2.58 4.69 -15.05
C ARG A 233 2.54 3.37 -15.82
N LEU A 234 2.10 3.34 -17.06
CA LEU A 234 2.15 2.16 -17.92
C LEU A 234 3.59 1.78 -18.24
N ASP A 235 4.46 2.77 -18.46
CA ASP A 235 5.90 2.57 -18.69
C ASP A 235 6.58 1.94 -17.47
N TYR A 236 6.17 2.29 -16.25
CA TYR A 236 6.66 1.61 -15.05
C TYR A 236 6.26 0.13 -15.02
N ASN A 237 5.00 -0.19 -15.37
CA ASN A 237 4.57 -1.59 -15.46
C ASN A 237 5.33 -2.35 -16.57
N ARG A 238 5.70 -1.65 -17.66
CA ARG A 238 6.53 -2.22 -18.71
C ARG A 238 7.95 -2.51 -18.25
N ALA A 239 8.55 -1.61 -17.48
CA ALA A 239 9.96 -1.66 -17.09
C ALA A 239 10.25 -2.53 -15.86
N PHE A 240 9.31 -2.69 -14.94
CA PHE A 240 9.50 -3.35 -13.65
C PHE A 240 8.64 -4.60 -13.53
N ARG A 241 9.15 -5.60 -12.81
CA ARG A 241 8.48 -6.87 -12.54
C ARG A 241 8.12 -6.98 -11.06
N GLY A 242 6.99 -7.59 -10.76
CA GLY A 242 6.58 -7.92 -9.41
C GLY A 242 5.48 -7.02 -8.88
N ASP A 243 5.35 -6.95 -7.56
CA ASP A 243 4.38 -6.09 -6.88
C ASP A 243 4.93 -4.66 -6.77
N ILE A 244 4.79 -3.90 -7.85
CA ILE A 244 5.34 -2.54 -7.97
C ILE A 244 4.53 -1.48 -7.22
N TYR A 245 3.42 -1.86 -6.58
CA TYR A 245 2.55 -0.93 -5.84
C TYR A 245 1.96 -1.57 -4.58
N ALA A 246 2.83 -2.19 -3.78
CA ALA A 246 2.47 -2.97 -2.59
C ALA A 246 1.90 -2.12 -1.43
N THR A 247 2.14 -0.82 -1.42
CA THR A 247 1.97 0.05 -0.24
C THR A 247 0.60 -0.03 0.40
N HIS A 248 -0.48 -0.11 -0.39
CA HIS A 248 -1.85 -0.16 0.12
C HIS A 248 -2.21 -1.46 0.87
N GLY A 249 -1.56 -2.57 0.52
CA GLY A 249 -1.69 -3.81 1.29
C GLY A 249 -0.67 -3.89 2.42
N MET A 250 0.56 -3.42 2.17
CA MET A 250 1.66 -3.50 3.12
C MET A 250 1.53 -2.54 4.30
N GLY A 251 1.03 -1.32 4.08
CA GLY A 251 0.90 -0.32 5.14
C GLY A 251 0.07 -0.83 6.31
N PRO A 252 -1.20 -1.24 6.10
CA PRO A 252 -2.03 -1.81 7.14
C PRO A 252 -1.43 -3.08 7.76
N ALA A 253 -0.84 -3.98 6.96
CA ALA A 253 -0.18 -5.19 7.45
C ALA A 253 0.99 -4.87 8.39
N CYS A 254 1.82 -3.89 8.02
CA CYS A 254 2.95 -3.46 8.86
C CYS A 254 2.50 -2.89 10.20
N GLN A 255 1.38 -2.17 10.24
CA GLN A 255 0.81 -1.65 11.49
C GLN A 255 0.29 -2.76 12.39
N LEU A 256 -0.47 -3.72 11.84
CA LEU A 256 -1.01 -4.85 12.59
C LEU A 256 0.08 -5.75 13.18
N LEU A 257 1.21 -5.88 12.50
CA LEU A 257 2.30 -6.78 12.89
C LEU A 257 3.46 -6.07 13.60
N ASP A 258 3.33 -4.79 13.91
CA ASP A 258 4.37 -3.97 14.55
C ASP A 258 5.73 -4.03 13.82
N ILE A 259 5.72 -4.02 12.50
CA ILE A 259 6.96 -4.06 11.70
C ILE A 259 7.81 -2.83 12.01
N HIS A 260 9.07 -3.07 12.34
CA HIS A 260 10.05 -2.11 12.89
C HIS A 260 9.71 -1.52 14.26
N ARG A 261 8.66 -2.02 14.94
CA ARG A 261 8.27 -1.63 16.30
C ARG A 261 8.13 -2.82 17.23
N GLY A 262 8.71 -3.95 16.88
CA GLY A 262 8.65 -5.18 17.66
C GLY A 262 8.82 -6.45 16.82
N ASP A 263 8.60 -6.37 15.51
CA ASP A 263 8.87 -7.44 14.56
C ASP A 263 9.55 -6.88 13.30
N ARG A 264 10.05 -7.72 12.41
CA ARG A 264 10.62 -7.33 11.11
C ARG A 264 10.47 -8.43 10.08
N MET A 265 10.41 -8.04 8.81
CA MET A 265 10.37 -8.98 7.69
C MET A 265 11.71 -9.71 7.60
N LYS A 266 11.66 -11.02 7.34
CA LYS A 266 12.86 -11.87 7.28
C LYS A 266 13.05 -12.50 5.91
N THR A 267 11.99 -13.07 5.34
CA THR A 267 12.06 -13.82 4.08
C THR A 267 10.90 -13.41 3.20
N LEU A 268 11.17 -13.25 1.90
CA LEU A 268 10.18 -12.93 0.90
C LEU A 268 10.28 -13.92 -0.26
N VAL A 269 9.13 -14.40 -0.74
CA VAL A 269 9.00 -15.18 -1.97
C VAL A 269 7.90 -14.54 -2.80
N ALA A 270 8.18 -14.28 -4.08
CA ALA A 270 7.21 -13.71 -4.99
C ALA A 270 7.12 -14.54 -6.28
N MET A 271 5.92 -14.62 -6.81
CA MET A 271 5.64 -15.22 -8.12
C MET A 271 4.68 -14.30 -8.87
N ASP A 272 4.82 -14.28 -10.18
CA ASP A 272 3.91 -13.60 -11.08
C ASP A 272 3.46 -14.50 -12.24
N THR A 273 2.36 -14.13 -12.85
CA THR A 273 1.92 -14.71 -14.12
C THR A 273 2.73 -14.14 -15.28
N LYS A 274 2.62 -14.71 -16.46
CA LYS A 274 3.12 -14.05 -17.66
C LYS A 274 2.38 -12.73 -17.93
N ALA A 275 3.05 -11.77 -18.57
CA ALA A 275 2.45 -10.56 -19.08
C ALA A 275 1.65 -10.85 -20.36
N VAL A 276 0.35 -10.66 -20.34
CA VAL A 276 -0.56 -10.84 -21.48
C VAL A 276 -1.31 -9.56 -21.78
N THR A 277 -1.86 -8.93 -20.75
CA THR A 277 -2.69 -7.73 -20.88
C THR A 277 -1.83 -6.48 -21.06
N GLY A 278 -0.73 -6.36 -20.33
CA GLY A 278 0.18 -5.22 -20.44
C GLY A 278 0.65 -4.90 -21.87
N PRO A 279 1.17 -5.89 -22.63
CA PRO A 279 1.54 -5.67 -24.04
C PRO A 279 0.38 -5.19 -24.92
N LYS A 280 -0.85 -5.64 -24.66
CA LYS A 280 -2.05 -5.18 -25.37
C LYS A 280 -2.36 -3.71 -25.06
N LEU A 281 -2.22 -3.31 -23.79
CA LEU A 281 -2.44 -1.93 -23.37
C LEU A 281 -1.40 -0.98 -23.96
N VAL A 282 -0.11 -1.36 -24.02
CA VAL A 282 0.92 -0.59 -24.70
C VAL A 282 0.57 -0.42 -26.18
N LYS A 283 0.18 -1.49 -26.87
CA LYS A 283 -0.27 -1.40 -28.27
C LYS A 283 -1.50 -0.50 -28.43
N GLN A 284 -2.43 -0.55 -27.50
CA GLN A 284 -3.66 0.25 -27.55
C GLN A 284 -3.39 1.74 -27.34
N TYR A 285 -2.63 2.10 -26.33
CA TYR A 285 -2.46 3.49 -25.88
C TYR A 285 -1.20 4.16 -26.47
N GLN A 286 -0.10 3.43 -26.62
CA GLN A 286 1.16 3.97 -27.13
C GLN A 286 1.40 3.65 -28.61
N LYS A 287 0.60 2.74 -29.22
CA LYS A 287 0.74 2.28 -30.61
C LYS A 287 2.07 1.54 -30.88
N GLU A 288 2.69 1.00 -29.84
CA GLU A 288 3.96 0.29 -29.89
C GLU A 288 3.78 -1.21 -29.66
N SER A 289 4.80 -1.98 -29.99
CA SER A 289 4.94 -3.38 -29.58
C SER A 289 5.78 -3.44 -28.31
N ALA A 290 5.36 -4.22 -27.32
CA ALA A 290 6.06 -4.37 -26.04
C ALA A 290 6.31 -5.85 -25.71
N PRO A 291 7.15 -6.57 -26.49
CA PRO A 291 7.49 -7.96 -26.20
C PRO A 291 8.33 -8.10 -24.93
N ASP A 292 8.92 -7.00 -24.47
CA ASP A 292 9.78 -6.83 -23.31
C ASP A 292 9.03 -6.42 -22.03
N PHE A 293 7.69 -6.45 -22.05
CA PHE A 293 6.88 -6.06 -20.89
C PHE A 293 7.17 -6.96 -19.70
N GLN A 294 7.64 -6.37 -18.61
CA GLN A 294 8.19 -7.10 -17.46
C GLN A 294 7.13 -7.52 -16.45
N ASN A 295 6.15 -6.66 -16.16
CA ASN A 295 5.21 -6.94 -15.07
C ASN A 295 4.20 -8.02 -15.51
N GLY A 296 4.13 -9.10 -14.74
CA GLY A 296 3.07 -10.10 -14.90
C GLY A 296 1.70 -9.50 -14.64
N ASP A 297 0.67 -10.07 -15.25
CA ASP A 297 -0.70 -9.57 -15.10
C ASP A 297 -1.18 -9.69 -13.65
N HIS A 298 -0.68 -10.66 -12.91
CA HIS A 298 -0.96 -10.86 -11.49
C HIS A 298 0.29 -11.28 -10.73
N THR A 299 0.54 -10.65 -9.58
CA THR A 299 1.67 -10.97 -8.71
C THR A 299 1.16 -11.39 -7.33
N MET A 300 1.83 -12.37 -6.74
CA MET A 300 1.63 -12.83 -5.36
C MET A 300 2.96 -12.79 -4.61
N THR A 301 2.97 -12.18 -3.44
CA THR A 301 4.14 -12.06 -2.59
C THR A 301 3.84 -12.60 -1.20
N PHE A 302 4.64 -13.54 -0.73
CA PHE A 302 4.58 -14.09 0.62
C PHE A 302 5.79 -13.62 1.42
N ILE A 303 5.54 -13.11 2.62
CA ILE A 303 6.58 -12.65 3.53
C ILE A 303 6.42 -13.37 4.85
N ARG A 304 7.55 -13.80 5.45
CA ARG A 304 7.62 -14.30 6.81
C ARG A 304 8.43 -13.33 7.66
N THR A 305 7.91 -13.02 8.85
CA THR A 305 8.58 -12.17 9.82
C THR A 305 9.52 -12.99 10.72
N GLU A 306 10.37 -12.30 11.49
CA GLU A 306 11.25 -12.98 12.47
C GLU A 306 10.48 -13.69 13.56
N LYS A 307 9.35 -13.15 14.02
CA LYS A 307 8.46 -13.78 14.98
C LYS A 307 7.60 -14.91 14.37
N GLY A 308 7.78 -15.23 13.10
CA GLY A 308 7.11 -16.34 12.43
C GLY A 308 5.72 -16.03 11.89
N LYS A 309 5.28 -14.78 11.96
CA LYS A 309 4.04 -14.31 11.34
C LYS A 309 4.18 -14.25 9.82
N THR A 310 3.07 -14.27 9.09
CA THR A 310 3.10 -14.24 7.63
C THR A 310 2.25 -13.12 7.07
N ILE A 311 2.69 -12.60 5.92
CA ILE A 311 1.97 -11.60 5.13
C ILE A 311 1.81 -12.14 3.72
N HIS A 312 0.63 -12.02 3.15
CA HIS A 312 0.36 -12.29 1.74
C HIS A 312 -0.10 -11.02 1.05
N ILE A 313 0.59 -10.64 -0.03
CA ILE A 313 0.24 -9.46 -0.83
C ILE A 313 -0.07 -9.87 -2.26
N GLN A 314 -1.10 -9.29 -2.85
CA GLN A 314 -1.46 -9.45 -4.25
C GLN A 314 -1.44 -8.11 -4.99
N HIS A 315 -1.04 -8.13 -6.24
CA HIS A 315 -1.08 -6.96 -7.12
C HIS A 315 -1.66 -7.34 -8.49
N ASP A 316 -2.68 -6.61 -8.93
CA ASP A 316 -3.30 -6.77 -10.25
C ASP A 316 -3.96 -5.43 -10.65
N VAL A 317 -3.42 -4.82 -11.71
CA VAL A 317 -3.92 -3.50 -12.18
C VAL A 317 -4.42 -3.54 -13.63
N MET A 318 -4.44 -4.71 -14.24
CA MET A 318 -4.68 -4.85 -15.68
C MET A 318 -5.87 -5.76 -16.02
N ASN A 319 -6.37 -6.54 -15.07
CA ASN A 319 -7.45 -7.50 -15.30
C ASN A 319 -8.78 -7.02 -14.73
N PRO A 320 -9.91 -7.46 -15.31
CA PRO A 320 -11.25 -7.09 -14.85
C PRO A 320 -11.62 -7.84 -13.56
N ARG A 321 -11.02 -7.43 -12.46
CA ARG A 321 -11.32 -7.90 -11.10
C ARG A 321 -12.04 -6.81 -10.32
N PRO A 322 -13.00 -7.17 -9.43
CA PRO A 322 -13.56 -6.21 -8.49
C PRO A 322 -12.46 -5.52 -7.68
N TYR A 323 -12.62 -4.23 -7.46
CA TYR A 323 -11.69 -3.47 -6.61
C TYR A 323 -11.54 -4.11 -5.24
N SER A 324 -10.30 -4.31 -4.80
CA SER A 324 -10.00 -4.86 -3.49
C SER A 324 -8.62 -4.44 -3.00
N ARG A 325 -8.54 -4.07 -1.74
CA ARG A 325 -7.28 -3.96 -0.98
C ARG A 325 -7.03 -5.20 -0.12
N MET A 326 -7.93 -6.16 -0.17
CA MET A 326 -8.06 -7.30 0.74
C MET A 326 -8.24 -6.84 2.19
N TYR A 327 -7.19 -6.66 2.93
CA TYR A 327 -7.19 -6.35 4.35
C TYR A 327 -7.89 -7.44 5.16
N GLN A 328 -7.19 -8.53 5.33
CA GLN A 328 -7.60 -9.64 6.20
C GLN A 328 -6.56 -9.84 7.28
N LEU A 329 -7.00 -10.21 8.47
CA LEU A 329 -6.14 -10.69 9.52
C LEU A 329 -6.69 -11.97 10.16
N THR A 330 -5.80 -12.87 10.54
CA THR A 330 -6.11 -14.07 11.31
C THR A 330 -5.28 -14.04 12.60
N GLY A 331 -5.98 -14.02 13.71
CA GLY A 331 -5.41 -14.18 15.06
C GLY A 331 -5.89 -15.45 15.74
N THR A 332 -5.32 -15.76 16.91
CA THR A 332 -5.71 -16.94 17.69
C THR A 332 -7.12 -16.85 18.26
N ASN A 333 -7.66 -15.64 18.42
CA ASN A 333 -8.97 -15.37 19.02
C ASN A 333 -9.96 -14.66 18.09
N GLY A 334 -9.53 -14.25 16.90
CA GLY A 334 -10.42 -13.55 16.00
C GLY A 334 -9.87 -13.41 14.59
N TYR A 335 -10.76 -13.02 13.70
CA TYR A 335 -10.55 -12.77 12.27
C TYR A 335 -11.22 -11.46 11.89
N ALA A 336 -10.63 -10.73 10.96
CA ALA A 336 -11.23 -9.57 10.31
C ALA A 336 -11.03 -9.66 8.80
N ASN A 337 -12.02 -9.17 8.04
CA ASN A 337 -11.96 -9.03 6.59
C ASN A 337 -12.70 -7.77 6.17
N LYS A 338 -12.14 -7.02 5.21
CA LYS A 338 -12.78 -5.83 4.66
C LYS A 338 -13.48 -6.08 3.31
N TYR A 339 -12.88 -6.84 2.43
CA TYR A 339 -13.36 -7.02 1.06
C TYR A 339 -13.75 -8.47 0.77
N PRO A 340 -14.88 -8.71 0.06
CA PRO A 340 -15.81 -7.71 -0.47
C PRO A 340 -16.80 -7.15 0.57
N ILE A 341 -16.86 -7.72 1.76
CA ILE A 341 -17.76 -7.33 2.85
C ILE A 341 -16.97 -7.20 4.13
N GLU A 342 -17.18 -6.10 4.86
CA GLU A 342 -16.57 -5.89 6.17
C GLU A 342 -17.19 -6.82 7.20
N GLU A 343 -16.36 -7.65 7.82
CA GLU A 343 -16.79 -8.64 8.79
C GLU A 343 -15.73 -8.94 9.85
N TYR A 344 -16.21 -9.36 11.02
CA TYR A 344 -15.39 -9.90 12.10
C TYR A 344 -15.92 -11.26 12.52
N CYS A 345 -15.00 -12.14 12.94
CA CYS A 345 -15.34 -13.38 13.61
C CYS A 345 -14.46 -13.50 14.86
N PHE A 346 -15.04 -13.84 16.00
CA PHE A 346 -14.30 -13.95 17.27
C PHE A 346 -14.64 -15.25 18.00
N ARG A 347 -13.73 -15.67 18.86
CA ARG A 347 -14.09 -16.63 19.91
C ARG A 347 -15.17 -16.01 20.78
N PRO A 348 -16.25 -16.74 21.11
CA PRO A 348 -17.38 -16.18 21.86
C PRO A 348 -17.02 -15.50 23.18
N ASP A 349 -15.99 -16.01 23.87
CA ASP A 349 -15.51 -15.47 25.14
C ASP A 349 -14.78 -14.12 25.02
N GLN A 350 -14.28 -13.77 23.84
CA GLN A 350 -13.58 -12.51 23.60
C GLN A 350 -14.47 -11.28 23.59
N ILE A 351 -15.71 -11.43 23.18
CA ILE A 351 -16.63 -10.30 22.97
C ILE A 351 -17.92 -10.39 23.80
N ARG A 352 -18.15 -11.52 24.49
CA ARG A 352 -19.39 -11.80 25.24
C ARG A 352 -19.66 -10.83 26.41
N THR A 353 -18.66 -10.14 26.90
CA THR A 353 -18.77 -9.23 28.06
C THR A 353 -19.07 -7.78 27.66
N VAL A 354 -19.24 -7.48 26.37
CA VAL A 354 -19.22 -6.12 25.87
C VAL A 354 -20.36 -5.86 24.91
N ASP A 355 -21.35 -5.07 25.36
CA ASP A 355 -22.38 -4.42 24.52
C ASP A 355 -23.05 -5.31 23.46
N MET A 356 -23.19 -6.61 23.77
CA MET A 356 -23.78 -7.59 22.88
C MET A 356 -25.27 -7.66 23.09
N PRO A 357 -26.05 -7.69 22.01
CA PRO A 357 -27.46 -8.10 22.14
C PRO A 357 -27.55 -9.50 22.76
N ASP A 358 -28.38 -9.68 23.77
CA ASP A 358 -28.54 -10.96 24.50
C ASP A 358 -28.92 -12.15 23.61
N HIS A 359 -29.43 -11.87 22.42
CA HIS A 359 -29.86 -12.85 21.43
C HIS A 359 -28.81 -13.22 20.38
N GLU A 360 -27.60 -12.63 20.44
CA GLU A 360 -26.54 -12.93 19.46
C GLU A 360 -25.98 -14.33 19.65
N ASN A 361 -26.17 -15.18 18.67
CA ASN A 361 -25.61 -16.53 18.67
C ASN A 361 -24.19 -16.54 18.12
N LEU A 362 -23.22 -16.36 18.97
CA LEU A 362 -21.79 -16.34 18.62
C LEU A 362 -21.26 -17.75 18.40
N ASN A 363 -20.52 -17.92 17.32
CA ASN A 363 -19.74 -19.12 17.03
C ASN A 363 -18.48 -18.74 16.25
N MET A 364 -17.55 -19.72 16.07
CA MET A 364 -16.27 -19.50 15.38
C MET A 364 -16.32 -19.78 13.87
N HIS A 365 -17.51 -19.97 13.30
CA HIS A 365 -17.69 -20.35 11.90
C HIS A 365 -18.37 -19.29 11.05
N THR A 366 -19.00 -18.31 11.70
CA THR A 366 -19.74 -17.24 11.04
C THR A 366 -19.29 -15.88 11.55
N ALA A 367 -19.37 -14.89 10.67
CA ALA A 367 -19.18 -13.50 11.08
C ALA A 367 -20.22 -13.07 12.11
N VAL A 368 -19.85 -12.15 12.99
CA VAL A 368 -20.82 -11.47 13.87
C VAL A 368 -21.84 -10.69 13.05
N SER A 369 -23.01 -10.44 13.63
CA SER A 369 -24.03 -9.60 12.97
C SER A 369 -23.53 -8.18 12.71
N ASN A 370 -24.15 -7.48 11.75
CA ASN A 370 -23.83 -6.07 11.49
C ASN A 370 -24.00 -5.20 12.74
N THR A 371 -25.01 -5.47 13.56
CA THR A 371 -25.25 -4.74 14.83
C THR A 371 -24.06 -4.86 15.76
N VAL A 372 -23.54 -6.07 15.94
CA VAL A 372 -22.34 -6.33 16.77
C VAL A 372 -21.10 -5.71 16.15
N LYS A 373 -20.89 -5.85 14.83
CA LYS A 373 -19.79 -5.23 14.13
C LYS A 373 -19.74 -3.71 14.34
N GLU A 374 -20.86 -3.03 14.12
CA GLU A 374 -20.95 -1.58 14.32
C GLU A 374 -20.74 -1.15 15.77
N SER A 375 -21.22 -1.94 16.72
CA SER A 375 -20.99 -1.69 18.15
C SER A 375 -19.51 -1.80 18.49
N LEU A 376 -18.83 -2.83 17.98
CA LEU A 376 -17.38 -3.01 18.16
C LEU A 376 -16.60 -1.85 17.51
N MET A 377 -16.94 -1.48 16.29
CA MET A 377 -16.26 -0.37 15.59
C MET A 377 -16.45 0.97 16.31
N ARG A 378 -17.60 1.24 16.90
CA ARG A 378 -17.83 2.43 17.73
C ARG A 378 -17.01 2.39 19.02
N LYS A 379 -17.04 1.26 19.73
CA LYS A 379 -16.32 1.08 20.99
C LYS A 379 -14.82 1.20 20.82
N TYR A 380 -14.29 0.61 19.77
CA TYR A 380 -12.86 0.59 19.45
C TYR A 380 -12.47 1.62 18.41
N LYS A 381 -13.26 2.71 18.28
CA LYS A 381 -12.90 3.82 17.41
C LYS A 381 -11.49 4.31 17.76
N HIS A 382 -10.62 4.40 16.75
CA HIS A 382 -9.23 4.78 16.96
C HIS A 382 -9.10 6.24 17.45
N PRO A 383 -8.19 6.57 18.37
CA PRO A 383 -8.00 7.94 18.87
C PRO A 383 -7.87 9.00 17.77
N ILE A 384 -7.16 8.71 16.69
CA ILE A 384 -7.04 9.63 15.53
C ILE A 384 -8.42 10.03 14.98
N HIS A 385 -9.35 9.10 14.84
CA HIS A 385 -10.71 9.41 14.38
C HIS A 385 -11.55 10.12 15.45
N GLN A 386 -11.29 9.87 16.73
CA GLN A 386 -11.94 10.60 17.81
C GLN A 386 -11.52 12.07 17.80
N GLU A 387 -10.22 12.33 17.68
CA GLU A 387 -9.66 13.69 17.58
C GLU A 387 -10.20 14.45 16.35
N LEU A 388 -10.32 13.78 15.20
CA LEU A 388 -10.89 14.38 13.99
C LEU A 388 -12.36 14.75 14.16
N ASP A 389 -13.15 13.90 14.81
CA ASP A 389 -14.56 14.22 15.12
C ASP A 389 -14.70 15.41 16.07
N GLU A 390 -13.80 15.55 17.03
CA GLU A 390 -13.77 16.69 17.95
C GLU A 390 -13.36 17.97 17.24
N ALA A 391 -12.40 17.91 16.34
CA ALA A 391 -11.95 19.05 15.54
C ALA A 391 -13.00 19.49 14.50
N ALA A 392 -13.92 18.61 14.10
CA ALA A 392 -15.00 18.90 13.15
C ALA A 392 -16.27 19.48 13.80
N LYS A 393 -16.37 19.49 15.14
CA LYS A 393 -17.46 20.10 15.91
C LYS A 393 -17.21 21.60 16.13
#